data_51d22d06d579c6529e2d653394e111c9
#
_entry.id   51d22d06d579c6529e2d653394e111c9
#
_cell.length_a   1.000
_cell.length_b   1.000
_cell.length_c   1.000
_cell.angle_alpha   90.00
_cell.angle_beta   90.00
_cell.angle_gamma   90.00
#
_symmetry.space_group_name_H-M   'P 1'
#
loop_
_entity.id
_entity.type
_entity.pdbx_description
1 polymer ?
#
loop_
_entity_poly.entity_id
_entity_poly.type
_entity_poly.pdbx_seq_one_letter_code
_entity_poly.pdbx_strand_id
1 'polypeptide(L)'
;MTNYKYLCVDQTGKEITGSIAVADAKAARLKLKDKGLMVVSLEAAAAPRTAFSFKSKKIKDSDIYNMARELSVLLKAGLRIDNSLETIVGTISNTAMRESLNNALKDIRAGKSVAESFEKGGLFNTLMVSLIRVGESVGNLRMSFEQVASHLQFQIQFRAEIRNALTYPIFLIFASCVTLFVMFKFIIPKFFTVFGQDQLKSLPFASKVMLQASDFLNIKVFIVALAAGALIYKLVDMKKLIHAGYAYALSIPLMRGMIINLELSRFSYSMYTMLSSGIEFIKALRFSIDLIQNVKVKQSIEPSIKLIKEGRPIGEVFSQVELLPEIAANMITVGEKSGNMKEIFLELFNVFDDRFKRTIKRIVILVEPLIITVMGAVVAFIVISMILTVMSVGNIKF
;
A
#
# COMPACT_ATOMS: atom_id res chain seq x y z
N MET A 1 22.86 16.99 -34.65
CA MET A 1 23.08 16.13 -35.83
C MET A 1 21.91 15.18 -35.93
N THR A 2 21.22 15.13 -37.06
CA THR A 2 20.05 14.28 -37.29
C THR A 2 20.51 13.01 -38.01
N ASN A 3 19.98 11.84 -37.56
CA ASN A 3 20.32 10.57 -38.19
C ASN A 3 19.35 10.32 -39.35
N TYR A 4 19.88 10.08 -40.54
CA TYR A 4 19.10 9.77 -41.74
C TYR A 4 19.31 8.30 -42.13
N LYS A 5 18.23 7.56 -42.35
CA LYS A 5 18.26 6.26 -43.01
C LYS A 5 18.25 6.45 -44.51
N TYR A 6 19.13 5.77 -45.20
CA TYR A 6 19.21 5.88 -46.66
C TYR A 6 19.10 4.49 -47.33
N LEU A 7 18.49 4.48 -48.47
CA LEU A 7 18.54 3.45 -49.47
C LEU A 7 19.25 4.01 -50.68
N CYS A 8 20.39 3.46 -51.03
CA CYS A 8 21.22 3.87 -52.16
C CYS A 8 21.49 2.70 -53.08
N VAL A 9 21.82 2.99 -54.33
CA VAL A 9 22.27 1.99 -55.31
C VAL A 9 23.70 2.33 -55.69
N ASP A 10 24.58 1.33 -55.75
CA ASP A 10 25.95 1.50 -56.21
C ASP A 10 26.05 1.47 -57.74
N GLN A 11 27.27 1.66 -58.27
CA GLN A 11 27.51 1.67 -59.74
C GLN A 11 27.24 0.30 -60.40
N THR A 12 27.08 -0.77 -59.64
CA THR A 12 26.78 -2.11 -60.11
C THR A 12 25.29 -2.47 -60.07
N GLY A 13 24.44 -1.54 -59.59
CA GLY A 13 22.99 -1.74 -59.46
C GLY A 13 22.54 -2.44 -58.17
N LYS A 14 23.45 -2.58 -57.20
CA LYS A 14 23.15 -3.25 -55.93
C LYS A 14 22.61 -2.25 -54.91
N GLU A 15 21.50 -2.60 -54.26
CA GLU A 15 20.91 -1.81 -53.19
C GLU A 15 21.73 -1.87 -51.89
N ILE A 16 22.04 -0.72 -51.32
CA ILE A 16 22.75 -0.55 -50.06
C ILE A 16 21.89 0.28 -49.12
N THR A 17 21.57 -0.27 -47.94
CA THR A 17 20.85 0.41 -46.88
C THR A 17 21.80 0.74 -45.71
N GLY A 18 21.63 1.93 -45.14
CA GLY A 18 22.44 2.33 -43.98
C GLY A 18 21.88 3.57 -43.28
N SER A 19 22.64 4.06 -42.29
CA SER A 19 22.31 5.31 -41.62
C SER A 19 23.50 6.27 -41.59
N ILE A 20 23.24 7.57 -41.72
CA ILE A 20 24.24 8.62 -41.69
C ILE A 20 23.82 9.76 -40.76
N ALA A 21 24.70 10.18 -39.87
CA ALA A 21 24.50 11.31 -38.98
C ALA A 21 25.09 12.59 -39.55
N VAL A 22 24.20 13.56 -39.92
CA VAL A 22 24.57 14.83 -40.53
C VAL A 22 23.64 15.96 -40.06
N ALA A 23 23.99 17.21 -40.40
CA ALA A 23 23.22 18.37 -39.96
C ALA A 23 21.85 18.47 -40.66
N ASP A 24 21.78 18.20 -41.98
CA ASP A 24 20.56 18.27 -42.80
C ASP A 24 20.55 17.24 -43.95
N ALA A 25 19.41 17.13 -44.63
CA ALA A 25 19.20 16.20 -45.74
C ALA A 25 20.08 16.51 -46.96
N LYS A 26 20.47 17.79 -47.15
CA LYS A 26 21.38 18.19 -48.26
C LYS A 26 22.79 17.67 -48.00
N ALA A 27 23.28 17.80 -46.77
CA ALA A 27 24.58 17.26 -46.36
C ALA A 27 24.62 15.74 -46.43
N ALA A 28 23.50 15.04 -46.15
CA ALA A 28 23.39 13.59 -46.32
C ALA A 28 23.57 13.19 -47.79
N ARG A 29 22.85 13.84 -48.71
CA ARG A 29 22.91 13.57 -50.15
C ARG A 29 24.30 13.82 -50.72
N LEU A 30 24.95 14.94 -50.34
CA LEU A 30 26.32 15.26 -50.77
C LEU A 30 27.32 14.18 -50.35
N LYS A 31 27.31 13.78 -49.03
CA LYS A 31 28.22 12.76 -48.51
C LYS A 31 27.99 11.37 -49.14
N LEU A 32 26.77 11.02 -49.49
CA LEU A 32 26.45 9.76 -50.15
C LEU A 32 26.86 9.77 -51.61
N LYS A 33 26.72 10.93 -52.29
CA LYS A 33 27.18 11.15 -53.68
C LYS A 33 28.71 11.09 -53.77
N ASP A 34 29.43 11.69 -52.78
CA ASP A 34 30.91 11.63 -52.72
C ASP A 34 31.44 10.21 -52.54
N LYS A 35 30.61 9.31 -51.98
CA LYS A 35 30.87 7.85 -51.85
C LYS A 35 30.48 7.06 -53.09
N GLY A 36 30.06 7.69 -54.17
CA GLY A 36 29.69 7.04 -55.41
C GLY A 36 28.32 6.32 -55.36
N LEU A 37 27.49 6.65 -54.37
CA LEU A 37 26.19 6.03 -54.14
C LEU A 37 25.04 6.91 -54.64
N MET A 38 24.14 6.33 -55.41
CA MET A 38 22.95 7.03 -55.90
C MET A 38 21.82 6.90 -54.90
N VAL A 39 21.32 7.99 -54.31
CA VAL A 39 20.29 7.99 -53.29
C VAL A 39 18.92 7.72 -53.89
N VAL A 40 18.29 6.62 -53.57
CA VAL A 40 16.91 6.25 -53.93
C VAL A 40 15.91 6.78 -52.93
N SER A 41 16.14 6.58 -51.64
CA SER A 41 15.31 7.14 -50.58
C SER A 41 16.20 7.63 -49.43
N LEU A 42 15.78 8.78 -48.84
CA LEU A 42 16.43 9.39 -47.68
C LEU A 42 15.35 9.85 -46.73
N GLU A 43 15.21 9.16 -45.65
CA GLU A 43 14.24 9.47 -44.57
C GLU A 43 14.98 9.91 -43.32
N ALA A 44 14.54 11.03 -42.74
CA ALA A 44 14.99 11.38 -41.42
C ALA A 44 14.60 10.21 -40.45
N ALA A 45 15.58 9.58 -39.88
CA ALA A 45 15.28 8.63 -38.81
C ALA A 45 14.50 9.42 -37.75
N ALA A 46 13.21 9.14 -37.60
CA ALA A 46 12.46 9.66 -36.47
C ALA A 46 13.31 9.40 -35.23
N ALA A 47 13.55 10.46 -34.45
CA ALA A 47 14.23 10.29 -33.14
C ALA A 47 13.66 9.03 -32.51
N PRO A 48 14.49 8.10 -31.99
CA PRO A 48 13.96 6.87 -31.44
C PRO A 48 12.81 7.33 -30.55
N ARG A 49 11.56 6.99 -30.94
CA ARG A 49 10.40 7.21 -30.08
C ARG A 49 10.89 6.63 -28.79
N THR A 50 11.10 7.49 -27.78
CA THR A 50 11.49 7.08 -26.45
C THR A 50 10.70 5.83 -26.20
N ALA A 51 11.39 4.69 -26.24
CA ALA A 51 10.78 3.40 -25.97
C ALA A 51 9.96 3.69 -24.73
N PHE A 52 8.65 3.45 -24.81
CA PHE A 52 7.79 3.57 -23.66
C PHE A 52 8.59 2.95 -22.55
N SER A 53 9.14 3.79 -21.67
CA SER A 53 9.79 3.33 -20.47
C SER A 53 8.66 2.59 -19.76
N PHE A 54 8.63 1.27 -19.92
CA PHE A 54 7.80 0.42 -19.09
C PHE A 54 8.17 0.83 -17.68
N LYS A 55 7.32 1.67 -17.06
CA LYS A 55 7.47 2.04 -15.65
C LYS A 55 7.78 0.74 -14.96
N SER A 56 9.01 0.59 -14.50
CA SER A 56 9.48 -0.61 -13.81
C SER A 56 8.40 -1.02 -12.82
N LYS A 57 7.86 -2.20 -13.00
CA LYS A 57 6.72 -2.69 -12.23
C LYS A 57 7.12 -2.61 -10.76
N LYS A 58 6.41 -1.80 -9.96
CA LYS A 58 6.74 -1.59 -8.54
C LYS A 58 6.91 -2.95 -7.86
N ILE A 59 8.03 -3.14 -7.19
CA ILE A 59 8.34 -4.37 -6.46
C ILE A 59 7.30 -4.54 -5.35
N LYS A 60 6.66 -5.69 -5.27
CA LYS A 60 5.66 -6.03 -4.27
C LYS A 60 6.30 -6.77 -3.10
N ASP A 61 5.72 -6.63 -1.92
CA ASP A 61 6.17 -7.38 -0.74
C ASP A 61 6.10 -8.91 -0.98
N SER A 62 5.14 -9.37 -1.81
CA SER A 62 5.06 -10.78 -2.23
C SER A 62 6.26 -11.25 -3.04
N ASP A 63 6.84 -10.38 -3.87
CA ASP A 63 7.99 -10.72 -4.68
C ASP A 63 9.24 -10.88 -3.80
N ILE A 64 9.38 -9.97 -2.81
CA ILE A 64 10.47 -10.01 -1.81
C ILE A 64 10.31 -11.23 -0.90
N TYR A 65 9.08 -11.55 -0.48
CA TYR A 65 8.77 -12.75 0.31
C TYR A 65 9.18 -14.03 -0.42
N ASN A 66 8.77 -14.19 -1.68
CA ASN A 66 9.08 -15.37 -2.47
C ASN A 66 10.60 -15.53 -2.60
N MET A 67 11.30 -14.46 -2.90
CA MET A 67 12.76 -14.44 -3.01
C MET A 67 13.44 -14.83 -1.68
N ALA A 68 13.03 -14.22 -0.57
CA ALA A 68 13.61 -14.54 0.74
C ALA A 68 13.37 -15.99 1.15
N ARG A 69 12.17 -16.51 0.86
CA ARG A 69 11.80 -17.91 1.09
C ARG A 69 12.64 -18.85 0.22
N GLU A 70 12.78 -18.54 -1.05
CA GLU A 70 13.58 -19.33 -1.99
C GLU A 70 15.06 -19.35 -1.59
N LEU A 71 15.62 -18.17 -1.19
CA LEU A 71 16.97 -18.11 -0.60
C LEU A 71 17.12 -19.01 0.62
N SER A 72 16.15 -18.97 1.54
CA SER A 72 16.20 -19.80 2.75
C SER A 72 16.21 -21.31 2.42
N VAL A 73 15.46 -21.72 1.39
CA VAL A 73 15.40 -23.11 0.92
C VAL A 73 16.73 -23.55 0.28
N LEU A 74 17.31 -22.71 -0.60
CA LEU A 74 18.57 -23.00 -1.26
C LEU A 74 19.73 -23.06 -0.26
N LEU A 75 19.76 -22.13 0.70
CA LEU A 75 20.74 -22.15 1.79
C LEU A 75 20.57 -23.37 2.72
N LYS A 76 19.32 -23.82 2.94
CA LYS A 76 19.01 -25.06 3.68
C LYS A 76 19.53 -26.29 2.95
N ALA A 77 19.53 -26.27 1.63
CA ALA A 77 20.10 -27.34 0.78
C ALA A 77 21.63 -27.30 0.73
N GLY A 78 22.28 -26.36 1.44
CA GLY A 78 23.75 -26.26 1.51
C GLY A 78 24.40 -25.44 0.40
N LEU A 79 23.61 -24.75 -0.46
CA LEU A 79 24.18 -23.86 -1.45
C LEU A 79 24.76 -22.61 -0.78
N ARG A 80 25.86 -22.09 -1.34
CA ARG A 80 26.43 -20.80 -0.92
C ARG A 80 25.51 -19.66 -1.35
N ILE A 81 25.58 -18.55 -0.63
CA ILE A 81 24.72 -17.39 -0.87
C ILE A 81 24.87 -16.80 -2.28
N ASP A 82 26.09 -16.76 -2.83
CA ASP A 82 26.37 -16.29 -4.18
C ASP A 82 25.69 -17.17 -5.26
N ASN A 83 25.80 -18.50 -5.15
CA ASN A 83 25.16 -19.44 -6.06
C ASN A 83 23.63 -19.40 -5.93
N SER A 84 23.12 -19.26 -4.70
CA SER A 84 21.68 -19.14 -4.44
C SER A 84 21.09 -17.88 -5.07
N LEU A 85 21.78 -16.75 -4.94
CA LEU A 85 21.37 -15.48 -5.56
C LEU A 85 21.42 -15.55 -7.09
N GLU A 86 22.44 -16.16 -7.67
CA GLU A 86 22.55 -16.33 -9.12
C GLU A 86 21.38 -17.15 -9.68
N THR A 87 21.02 -18.23 -9.00
CA THR A 87 19.85 -19.06 -9.36
C THR A 87 18.57 -18.24 -9.35
N ILE A 88 18.33 -17.46 -8.30
CA ILE A 88 17.11 -16.65 -8.15
C ILE A 88 17.05 -15.50 -9.16
N VAL A 89 18.18 -14.83 -9.40
CA VAL A 89 18.24 -13.76 -10.41
C VAL A 89 17.79 -14.25 -11.79
N GLY A 90 18.08 -15.50 -12.13
CA GLY A 90 17.66 -16.13 -13.38
C GLY A 90 16.14 -16.31 -13.51
N THR A 91 15.43 -16.46 -12.40
CA THR A 91 13.97 -16.74 -12.38
C THR A 91 13.10 -15.49 -12.20
N ILE A 92 13.66 -14.39 -11.67
CA ILE A 92 12.91 -13.17 -11.38
C ILE A 92 12.48 -12.44 -12.66
N SER A 93 11.15 -12.18 -12.77
CA SER A 93 10.57 -11.45 -13.91
C SER A 93 10.58 -9.92 -13.73
N ASN A 94 10.63 -9.42 -12.49
CA ASN A 94 10.67 -7.97 -12.22
C ASN A 94 12.06 -7.41 -12.47
N THR A 95 12.19 -6.54 -13.48
CA THR A 95 13.48 -5.98 -13.93
C THR A 95 14.20 -5.18 -12.84
N ALA A 96 13.49 -4.35 -12.06
CA ALA A 96 14.09 -3.57 -10.99
C ALA A 96 14.62 -4.45 -9.85
N MET A 97 13.87 -5.48 -9.49
CA MET A 97 14.30 -6.44 -8.48
C MET A 97 15.51 -7.25 -8.96
N ARG A 98 15.49 -7.70 -10.22
CA ARG A 98 16.62 -8.42 -10.85
C ARG A 98 17.88 -7.56 -10.85
N GLU A 99 17.77 -6.28 -11.21
CA GLU A 99 18.90 -5.35 -11.21
C GLU A 99 19.49 -5.15 -9.79
N SER A 100 18.62 -4.93 -8.79
CA SER A 100 19.05 -4.78 -7.40
C SER A 100 19.77 -6.03 -6.89
N LEU A 101 19.24 -7.23 -7.18
CA LEU A 101 19.87 -8.50 -6.78
C LEU A 101 21.18 -8.79 -7.53
N ASN A 102 21.27 -8.42 -8.81
CA ASN A 102 22.53 -8.51 -9.56
C ASN A 102 23.62 -7.63 -8.95
N ASN A 103 23.26 -6.43 -8.50
CA ASN A 103 24.21 -5.53 -7.84
C ASN A 103 24.63 -6.11 -6.48
N ALA A 104 23.70 -6.65 -5.69
CA ALA A 104 24.02 -7.34 -4.45
C ALA A 104 24.93 -8.56 -4.68
N LEU A 105 24.66 -9.37 -5.71
CA LEU A 105 25.49 -10.52 -6.09
C LEU A 105 26.93 -10.09 -6.44
N LYS A 106 27.08 -8.99 -7.20
CA LYS A 106 28.42 -8.44 -7.53
C LYS A 106 29.16 -7.99 -6.28
N ASP A 107 28.47 -7.28 -5.37
CA ASP A 107 29.05 -6.79 -4.13
C ASP A 107 29.48 -7.97 -3.21
N ILE A 108 28.64 -9.01 -3.09
CA ILE A 108 28.95 -10.22 -2.30
C ILE A 108 30.13 -11.00 -2.91
N ARG A 109 30.21 -11.16 -4.24
CA ARG A 109 31.35 -11.80 -4.94
C ARG A 109 32.64 -10.99 -4.79
N ALA A 110 32.53 -9.68 -4.60
CA ALA A 110 33.65 -8.80 -4.28
C ALA A 110 34.08 -8.84 -2.80
N GLY A 111 33.46 -9.70 -1.98
CA GLY A 111 33.79 -9.89 -0.56
C GLY A 111 33.11 -8.90 0.40
N LYS A 112 32.11 -8.13 -0.04
CA LYS A 112 31.33 -7.28 0.86
C LYS A 112 30.35 -8.09 1.69
N SER A 113 29.96 -7.52 2.84
CA SER A 113 28.91 -8.08 3.70
C SER A 113 27.58 -8.28 2.94
N VAL A 114 26.92 -9.41 3.19
CA VAL A 114 25.62 -9.72 2.62
C VAL A 114 24.58 -8.68 3.07
N ALA A 115 24.59 -8.34 4.37
CA ALA A 115 23.67 -7.33 4.92
C ALA A 115 23.88 -5.96 4.27
N GLU A 116 25.13 -5.51 4.09
CA GLU A 116 25.45 -4.23 3.46
C GLU A 116 25.04 -4.21 1.97
N SER A 117 25.23 -5.31 1.26
CA SER A 117 24.86 -5.43 -0.15
C SER A 117 23.36 -5.33 -0.36
N PHE A 118 22.56 -5.91 0.52
CA PHE A 118 21.09 -5.80 0.49
C PHE A 118 20.58 -4.44 0.96
N GLU A 119 21.24 -3.82 1.96
CA GLU A 119 20.91 -2.47 2.43
C GLU A 119 21.02 -1.45 1.29
N LYS A 120 22.13 -1.50 0.56
CA LYS A 120 22.41 -0.63 -0.60
C LYS A 120 21.38 -0.84 -1.73
N GLY A 121 20.91 -2.05 -1.92
CA GLY A 121 19.90 -2.40 -2.93
C GLY A 121 18.50 -1.85 -2.65
N GLY A 122 18.20 -1.40 -1.43
CA GLY A 122 16.93 -0.79 -1.03
C GLY A 122 15.72 -1.71 -1.08
N LEU A 123 15.91 -3.02 -1.26
CA LEU A 123 14.83 -4.02 -1.29
C LEU A 123 14.30 -4.33 0.11
N PHE A 124 15.17 -4.29 1.10
CA PHE A 124 14.88 -4.62 2.48
C PHE A 124 14.82 -3.39 3.37
N ASN A 125 13.89 -3.40 4.31
CA ASN A 125 13.84 -2.39 5.35
C ASN A 125 14.92 -2.65 6.43
N THR A 126 15.10 -1.70 7.34
CA THR A 126 16.11 -1.74 8.40
C THR A 126 16.04 -3.00 9.26
N LEU A 127 14.82 -3.49 9.58
CA LEU A 127 14.61 -4.72 10.33
C LEU A 127 15.18 -5.93 9.59
N MET A 128 14.80 -6.08 8.31
CA MET A 128 15.23 -7.21 7.48
C MET A 128 16.76 -7.23 7.31
N VAL A 129 17.35 -6.06 7.06
CA VAL A 129 18.82 -5.90 6.99
C VAL A 129 19.47 -6.29 8.32
N SER A 130 18.87 -5.89 9.46
CA SER A 130 19.41 -6.26 10.77
C SER A 130 19.35 -7.77 11.04
N LEU A 131 18.27 -8.43 10.62
CA LEU A 131 18.17 -9.90 10.71
C LEU A 131 19.25 -10.59 9.87
N ILE A 132 19.49 -10.11 8.64
CA ILE A 132 20.54 -10.65 7.78
C ILE A 132 21.92 -10.41 8.40
N ARG A 133 22.19 -9.23 8.95
CA ARG A 133 23.47 -8.88 9.59
C ARG A 133 23.76 -9.78 10.79
N VAL A 134 22.76 -10.09 11.61
CA VAL A 134 22.93 -11.04 12.73
C VAL A 134 23.22 -12.43 12.21
N GLY A 135 22.46 -12.94 11.24
CA GLY A 135 22.74 -14.26 10.70
C GLY A 135 24.08 -14.37 9.98
N GLU A 136 24.54 -13.32 9.34
CA GLU A 136 25.86 -13.26 8.75
C GLU A 136 26.94 -13.35 9.83
N SER A 137 26.81 -12.62 10.94
CA SER A 137 27.76 -12.61 12.04
C SER A 137 27.87 -13.95 12.78
N VAL A 138 26.78 -14.73 12.83
CA VAL A 138 26.76 -16.07 13.45
C VAL A 138 26.90 -17.21 12.42
N GLY A 139 27.14 -16.89 11.15
CA GLY A 139 27.29 -17.86 10.06
C GLY A 139 26.01 -18.61 9.68
N ASN A 140 24.82 -18.10 10.06
CA ASN A 140 23.53 -18.74 9.83
C ASN A 140 22.58 -17.89 8.98
N LEU A 141 22.99 -17.57 7.74
CA LEU A 141 22.17 -16.80 6.78
C LEU A 141 20.85 -17.49 6.46
N ARG A 142 20.81 -18.84 6.48
CA ARG A 142 19.55 -19.59 6.26
C ARG A 142 18.45 -19.13 7.24
N MET A 143 18.77 -19.13 8.53
CA MET A 143 17.80 -18.74 9.58
C MET A 143 17.36 -17.29 9.39
N SER A 144 18.27 -16.40 9.01
CA SER A 144 17.94 -14.98 8.77
C SER A 144 16.96 -14.79 7.61
N PHE A 145 17.18 -15.43 6.47
CA PHE A 145 16.26 -15.33 5.33
C PHE A 145 14.91 -16.02 5.63
N GLU A 146 14.89 -17.10 6.42
CA GLU A 146 13.67 -17.73 6.92
C GLU A 146 12.87 -16.76 7.80
N GLN A 147 13.54 -16.00 8.67
CA GLN A 147 12.89 -14.99 9.51
C GLN A 147 12.43 -13.77 8.72
N VAL A 148 13.20 -13.30 7.73
CA VAL A 148 12.77 -12.25 6.80
C VAL A 148 11.53 -12.70 6.04
N ALA A 149 11.51 -13.93 5.53
CA ALA A 149 10.34 -14.49 4.85
C ALA A 149 9.12 -14.57 5.78
N SER A 150 9.29 -15.07 7.01
CA SER A 150 8.21 -15.15 8.01
C SER A 150 7.65 -13.79 8.37
N HIS A 151 8.51 -12.78 8.53
CA HIS A 151 8.08 -11.40 8.78
C HIS A 151 7.27 -10.81 7.61
N LEU A 152 7.72 -11.01 6.38
CA LEU A 152 7.00 -10.58 5.18
C LEU A 152 5.68 -11.33 5.02
N GLN A 153 5.66 -12.64 5.27
CA GLN A 153 4.45 -13.46 5.25
C GLN A 153 3.40 -12.92 6.23
N PHE A 154 3.82 -12.62 7.45
CA PHE A 154 2.95 -12.00 8.44
C PHE A 154 2.36 -10.68 7.94
N GLN A 155 3.18 -9.77 7.40
CA GLN A 155 2.71 -8.49 6.88
C GLN A 155 1.71 -8.66 5.72
N ILE A 156 1.97 -9.60 4.80
CA ILE A 156 1.10 -9.89 3.66
C ILE A 156 -0.23 -10.46 4.14
N GLN A 157 -0.21 -11.46 5.03
CA GLN A 157 -1.40 -12.07 5.59
C GLN A 157 -2.24 -11.07 6.37
N PHE A 158 -1.60 -10.27 7.20
CA PHE A 158 -2.26 -9.23 7.98
C PHE A 158 -2.99 -8.20 7.08
N ARG A 159 -2.34 -7.72 6.03
CA ARG A 159 -2.98 -6.83 5.04
C ARG A 159 -4.12 -7.51 4.29
N ALA A 160 -3.97 -8.79 3.97
CA ALA A 160 -5.01 -9.58 3.31
C ALA A 160 -6.24 -9.76 4.21
N GLU A 161 -6.05 -10.03 5.50
CA GLU A 161 -7.14 -10.16 6.47
C GLU A 161 -7.94 -8.85 6.58
N ILE A 162 -7.27 -7.70 6.71
CA ILE A 162 -7.96 -6.39 6.74
C ILE A 162 -8.75 -6.16 5.45
N ARG A 163 -8.12 -6.39 4.30
CA ARG A 163 -8.78 -6.21 3.00
C ARG A 163 -10.01 -7.10 2.86
N ASN A 164 -9.89 -8.37 3.24
CA ASN A 164 -10.99 -9.34 3.16
C ASN A 164 -12.14 -8.94 4.09
N ALA A 165 -11.82 -8.47 5.32
CA ALA A 165 -12.83 -7.98 6.25
C ALA A 165 -13.61 -6.76 5.72
N LEU A 166 -12.94 -5.88 4.97
CA LEU A 166 -13.55 -4.66 4.42
C LEU A 166 -14.26 -4.88 3.07
N THR A 167 -14.05 -6.01 2.39
CA THR A 167 -14.61 -6.26 1.05
C THR A 167 -16.14 -6.20 1.06
N TYR A 168 -16.79 -6.87 2.02
CA TYR A 168 -18.26 -6.88 2.12
C TYR A 168 -18.85 -5.50 2.45
N PRO A 169 -18.37 -4.75 3.47
CA PRO A 169 -18.85 -3.40 3.73
C PRO A 169 -18.70 -2.45 2.52
N ILE A 170 -17.57 -2.50 1.84
CA ILE A 170 -17.34 -1.66 0.65
C ILE A 170 -18.33 -2.01 -0.46
N PHE A 171 -18.57 -3.30 -0.71
CA PHE A 171 -19.58 -3.73 -1.69
C PHE A 171 -20.98 -3.26 -1.32
N LEU A 172 -21.36 -3.36 -0.05
CA LEU A 172 -22.69 -2.94 0.44
C LEU A 172 -22.88 -1.43 0.30
N ILE A 173 -21.87 -0.63 0.67
CA ILE A 173 -21.89 0.84 0.48
C ILE A 173 -22.00 1.18 -1.01
N PHE A 174 -21.23 0.52 -1.85
CA PHE A 174 -21.28 0.73 -3.30
C PHE A 174 -22.67 0.44 -3.88
N ALA A 175 -23.24 -0.72 -3.54
CA ALA A 175 -24.60 -1.09 -3.98
C ALA A 175 -25.64 -0.08 -3.51
N SER A 176 -25.55 0.38 -2.24
CA SER A 176 -26.40 1.41 -1.68
C SER A 176 -26.28 2.76 -2.43
N CYS A 177 -25.06 3.19 -2.72
CA CYS A 177 -24.82 4.41 -3.49
C CYS A 177 -25.40 4.31 -4.91
N VAL A 178 -25.24 3.15 -5.56
CA VAL A 178 -25.84 2.92 -6.90
C VAL A 178 -27.38 2.99 -6.83
N THR A 179 -27.99 2.36 -5.83
CA THR A 179 -29.45 2.40 -5.64
C THR A 179 -29.94 3.82 -5.43
N LEU A 180 -29.29 4.60 -4.55
CA LEU A 180 -29.63 6.02 -4.34
C LEU A 180 -29.45 6.83 -5.62
N PHE A 181 -28.36 6.63 -6.34
CA PHE A 181 -28.12 7.32 -7.62
C PHE A 181 -29.26 7.05 -8.62
N VAL A 182 -29.67 5.78 -8.78
CA VAL A 182 -30.78 5.41 -9.66
C VAL A 182 -32.07 6.08 -9.22
N MET A 183 -32.38 6.09 -7.92
CA MET A 183 -33.58 6.76 -7.38
C MET A 183 -33.59 8.26 -7.67
N PHE A 184 -32.49 8.96 -7.36
CA PHE A 184 -32.42 10.40 -7.55
C PHE A 184 -32.33 10.81 -9.02
N LYS A 185 -31.71 10.00 -9.89
CA LYS A 185 -31.52 10.34 -11.31
C LYS A 185 -32.68 9.98 -12.21
N PHE A 186 -33.41 8.88 -11.89
CA PHE A 186 -34.43 8.35 -12.78
C PHE A 186 -35.84 8.39 -12.17
N ILE A 187 -35.99 7.97 -10.91
CA ILE A 187 -37.29 7.81 -10.30
C ILE A 187 -37.85 9.18 -9.90
N ILE A 188 -37.10 9.95 -9.15
CA ILE A 188 -37.56 11.25 -8.64
C ILE A 188 -37.90 12.24 -9.76
N PRO A 189 -37.01 12.47 -10.77
CA PRO A 189 -37.36 13.38 -11.88
C PRO A 189 -38.61 12.94 -12.64
N LYS A 190 -38.73 11.63 -12.97
CA LYS A 190 -39.96 11.10 -13.64
C LYS A 190 -41.19 11.33 -12.85
N PHE A 191 -41.14 11.20 -11.53
CA PHE A 191 -42.31 11.49 -10.68
C PHE A 191 -42.72 12.95 -10.77
N PHE A 192 -41.75 13.88 -10.74
CA PHE A 192 -42.08 15.31 -10.81
C PHE A 192 -42.44 15.81 -12.21
N THR A 193 -42.12 15.12 -13.29
CA THR A 193 -42.59 15.49 -14.64
C THR A 193 -44.08 15.33 -14.84
N VAL A 194 -44.76 14.59 -13.97
CA VAL A 194 -46.24 14.43 -14.00
C VAL A 194 -46.95 15.70 -13.52
N PHE A 195 -46.26 16.56 -12.76
CA PHE A 195 -46.82 17.80 -12.20
C PHE A 195 -46.46 19.01 -13.07
N GLY A 196 -47.40 19.91 -13.31
CA GLY A 196 -47.20 21.14 -14.07
C GLY A 196 -46.28 22.14 -13.36
N GLN A 197 -45.68 23.09 -14.10
CA GLN A 197 -44.71 24.06 -13.55
C GLN A 197 -45.31 24.95 -12.44
N ASP A 198 -46.61 25.26 -12.47
CA ASP A 198 -47.24 26.08 -11.44
C ASP A 198 -47.42 25.31 -10.13
N GLN A 199 -47.61 23.99 -10.20
CA GLN A 199 -47.70 23.10 -9.04
C GLN A 199 -46.34 22.88 -8.35
N LEU A 200 -45.25 22.99 -9.09
CA LEU A 200 -43.89 22.90 -8.54
C LEU A 200 -43.55 24.04 -7.56
N LYS A 201 -44.22 25.21 -7.68
CA LYS A 201 -44.01 26.35 -6.76
C LYS A 201 -44.63 26.12 -5.38
N SER A 202 -45.69 25.35 -5.29
CA SER A 202 -46.46 25.06 -4.05
C SER A 202 -46.01 23.78 -3.34
N LEU A 203 -44.89 23.17 -3.75
CA LEU A 203 -44.43 21.90 -3.17
C LEU A 203 -44.08 22.02 -1.68
N PRO A 204 -44.35 20.99 -0.87
CA PRO A 204 -43.88 20.85 0.49
C PRO A 204 -42.33 20.96 0.59
N PHE A 205 -41.86 21.42 1.74
CA PHE A 205 -40.39 21.59 1.97
C PHE A 205 -39.62 20.32 1.68
N ALA A 206 -40.07 19.15 2.10
CA ALA A 206 -39.43 17.86 1.85
C ALA A 206 -39.24 17.56 0.36
N SER A 207 -40.25 17.89 -0.47
CA SER A 207 -40.22 17.68 -1.92
C SER A 207 -39.28 18.65 -2.62
N LYS A 208 -39.17 19.90 -2.12
CA LYS A 208 -38.17 20.88 -2.62
C LYS A 208 -36.74 20.43 -2.34
N VAL A 209 -36.48 19.96 -1.11
CA VAL A 209 -35.17 19.39 -0.75
C VAL A 209 -34.81 18.20 -1.64
N MET A 210 -35.77 17.32 -1.92
CA MET A 210 -35.59 16.14 -2.76
C MET A 210 -35.25 16.51 -4.22
N LEU A 211 -35.93 17.52 -4.78
CA LEU A 211 -35.65 18.05 -6.13
C LEU A 211 -34.26 18.68 -6.20
N GLN A 212 -33.90 19.52 -5.23
CA GLN A 212 -32.59 20.13 -5.18
C GLN A 212 -31.48 19.07 -5.06
N ALA A 213 -31.70 18.02 -4.24
CA ALA A 213 -30.77 16.90 -4.14
C ALA A 213 -30.66 16.13 -5.46
N SER A 214 -31.75 15.95 -6.20
CA SER A 214 -31.76 15.32 -7.53
C SER A 214 -30.98 16.13 -8.56
N ASP A 215 -31.14 17.46 -8.56
CA ASP A 215 -30.39 18.35 -9.45
C ASP A 215 -28.90 18.41 -9.11
N PHE A 216 -28.58 18.39 -7.82
CA PHE A 216 -27.20 18.38 -7.34
C PHE A 216 -26.49 17.06 -7.70
N LEU A 217 -27.18 15.93 -7.67
CA LEU A 217 -26.65 14.60 -8.06
C LEU A 217 -26.56 14.41 -9.58
N ASN A 218 -26.33 15.51 -10.32
CA ASN A 218 -26.10 15.44 -11.75
C ASN A 218 -24.80 14.68 -12.03
N ILE A 219 -24.77 13.91 -13.16
CA ILE A 219 -23.61 13.09 -13.55
C ILE A 219 -22.32 13.92 -13.65
N LYS A 220 -22.44 15.23 -13.96
CA LYS A 220 -21.30 16.16 -13.99
C LYS A 220 -20.71 16.38 -12.59
N VAL A 221 -21.55 16.55 -11.56
CA VAL A 221 -21.09 16.73 -10.17
C VAL A 221 -20.48 15.44 -9.65
N PHE A 222 -21.03 14.29 -9.99
CA PHE A 222 -20.46 12.99 -9.65
C PHE A 222 -19.07 12.80 -10.30
N ILE A 223 -18.92 13.13 -11.59
CA ILE A 223 -17.61 13.07 -12.29
C ILE A 223 -16.63 14.08 -11.67
N VAL A 224 -17.06 15.31 -11.37
CA VAL A 224 -16.21 16.32 -10.73
C VAL A 224 -15.81 15.90 -9.34
N ALA A 225 -16.70 15.33 -8.53
CA ALA A 225 -16.39 14.81 -7.21
C ALA A 225 -15.37 13.64 -7.28
N LEU A 226 -15.53 12.75 -8.26
CA LEU A 226 -14.63 11.64 -8.51
C LEU A 226 -13.26 12.13 -9.00
N ALA A 227 -13.24 13.12 -9.89
CA ALA A 227 -12.02 13.77 -10.36
C ALA A 227 -11.32 14.56 -9.26
N ALA A 228 -12.08 15.29 -8.42
CA ALA A 228 -11.55 16.00 -7.26
C ALA A 228 -10.99 15.03 -6.22
N GLY A 229 -11.67 13.92 -5.95
CA GLY A 229 -11.17 12.85 -5.07
C GLY A 229 -9.86 12.23 -5.60
N ALA A 230 -9.79 11.95 -6.90
CA ALA A 230 -8.58 11.47 -7.56
C ALA A 230 -7.45 12.52 -7.54
N LEU A 231 -7.78 13.79 -7.71
CA LEU A 231 -6.84 14.91 -7.65
C LEU A 231 -6.32 15.11 -6.21
N ILE A 232 -7.18 15.07 -5.21
CA ILE A 232 -6.81 15.12 -3.79
C ILE A 232 -5.92 13.94 -3.45
N TYR A 233 -6.28 12.71 -3.90
CA TYR A 233 -5.45 11.52 -3.73
C TYR A 233 -4.04 11.68 -4.34
N LYS A 234 -3.93 12.40 -5.46
CA LYS A 234 -2.65 12.61 -6.16
C LYS A 234 -1.83 13.79 -5.61
N LEU A 235 -2.48 14.86 -5.15
CA LEU A 235 -1.83 16.10 -4.69
C LEU A 235 -1.54 16.10 -3.19
N VAL A 236 -2.38 15.44 -2.39
CA VAL A 236 -2.17 15.36 -0.94
C VAL A 236 -1.19 14.23 -0.65
N ASP A 237 -0.15 14.52 0.11
CA ASP A 237 0.73 13.50 0.66
C ASP A 237 -0.09 12.62 1.62
N MET A 238 -0.68 11.55 1.03
CA MET A 238 -1.56 10.62 1.75
C MET A 238 -0.90 10.06 3.02
N LYS A 239 0.42 9.99 3.06
CA LYS A 239 1.14 9.55 4.25
C LYS A 239 0.94 10.54 5.40
N LYS A 240 1.05 11.85 5.15
CA LYS A 240 0.83 12.89 6.18
C LYS A 240 -0.63 12.95 6.63
N LEU A 241 -1.58 12.86 5.69
CA LEU A 241 -3.01 12.87 6.01
C LEU A 241 -3.41 11.62 6.82
N ILE A 242 -2.92 10.44 6.42
CA ILE A 242 -3.13 9.19 7.16
C ILE A 242 -2.49 9.30 8.56
N HIS A 243 -1.28 9.83 8.69
CA HIS A 243 -0.65 9.99 10.00
C HIS A 243 -1.41 10.97 10.91
N ALA A 244 -1.90 12.10 10.38
CA ALA A 244 -2.73 13.02 11.13
C ALA A 244 -4.07 12.37 11.52
N GLY A 245 -4.77 11.72 10.60
CA GLY A 245 -5.99 10.97 10.88
C GLY A 245 -5.77 9.85 11.89
N TYR A 246 -4.65 9.16 11.81
CA TYR A 246 -4.28 8.08 12.74
C TYR A 246 -4.00 8.57 14.16
N ALA A 247 -3.49 9.81 14.31
CA ALA A 247 -3.34 10.46 15.60
C ALA A 247 -4.69 10.87 16.21
N TYR A 248 -5.60 11.43 15.39
CA TYR A 248 -6.96 11.81 15.82
C TYR A 248 -7.85 10.58 16.11
N ALA A 249 -7.65 9.46 15.43
CA ALA A 249 -8.42 8.24 15.66
C ALA A 249 -8.25 7.68 17.09
N LEU A 250 -7.16 7.98 17.78
CA LEU A 250 -6.98 7.65 19.21
C LEU A 250 -7.95 8.42 20.13
N SER A 251 -8.57 9.49 19.67
CA SER A 251 -9.57 10.26 20.44
C SER A 251 -10.95 9.58 20.41
N ILE A 252 -11.18 8.66 19.46
CA ILE A 252 -12.43 7.90 19.33
C ILE A 252 -12.27 6.60 20.12
N PRO A 253 -13.10 6.34 21.18
CA PRO A 253 -12.90 5.19 22.08
C PRO A 253 -12.82 3.84 21.37
N LEU A 254 -13.66 3.62 20.36
CA LEU A 254 -13.69 2.37 19.58
C LEU A 254 -12.43 2.19 18.73
N MET A 255 -11.91 3.27 18.12
CA MET A 255 -10.72 3.24 17.29
C MET A 255 -9.43 3.20 18.12
N ARG A 256 -9.45 3.82 19.33
CA ARG A 256 -8.30 3.81 20.25
C ARG A 256 -7.83 2.40 20.56
N GLY A 257 -8.76 1.55 21.01
CA GLY A 257 -8.45 0.15 21.34
C GLY A 257 -7.94 -0.64 20.12
N MET A 258 -8.53 -0.41 18.95
CA MET A 258 -8.10 -1.04 17.70
C MET A 258 -6.66 -0.66 17.33
N ILE A 259 -6.34 0.63 17.36
CA ILE A 259 -5.01 1.13 17.00
C ILE A 259 -3.95 0.65 17.99
N ILE A 260 -4.23 0.72 19.28
CA ILE A 260 -3.29 0.24 20.31
C ILE A 260 -3.02 -1.25 20.12
N ASN A 261 -4.05 -2.08 19.97
CA ASN A 261 -3.86 -3.51 19.76
C ASN A 261 -3.08 -3.81 18.47
N LEU A 262 -3.32 -3.06 17.39
CA LEU A 262 -2.58 -3.18 16.13
C LEU A 262 -1.10 -2.87 16.30
N GLU A 263 -0.76 -1.75 16.93
CA GLU A 263 0.63 -1.34 17.12
C GLU A 263 1.36 -2.28 18.09
N LEU A 264 0.69 -2.71 19.17
CA LEU A 264 1.26 -3.66 20.13
C LEU A 264 1.43 -5.06 19.53
N SER A 265 0.52 -5.51 18.66
CA SER A 265 0.68 -6.75 17.91
C SER A 265 1.94 -6.71 17.05
N ARG A 266 2.12 -5.64 16.25
CA ARG A 266 3.31 -5.44 15.40
C ARG A 266 4.60 -5.35 16.21
N PHE A 267 4.57 -4.58 17.28
CA PHE A 267 5.68 -4.44 18.21
C PHE A 267 6.08 -5.79 18.83
N SER A 268 5.11 -6.52 19.36
CA SER A 268 5.35 -7.83 20.00
C SER A 268 5.88 -8.86 19.01
N TYR A 269 5.32 -8.91 17.79
CA TYR A 269 5.82 -9.79 16.74
C TYR A 269 7.25 -9.45 16.33
N SER A 270 7.58 -8.16 16.23
CA SER A 270 8.93 -7.71 15.92
C SER A 270 9.91 -8.10 17.03
N MET A 271 9.54 -7.86 18.29
CA MET A 271 10.35 -8.29 19.45
C MET A 271 10.59 -9.81 19.44
N TYR A 272 9.53 -10.61 19.27
CA TYR A 272 9.63 -12.05 19.14
C TYR A 272 10.60 -12.48 18.04
N THR A 273 10.44 -11.90 16.84
CA THR A 273 11.28 -12.22 15.66
C THR A 273 12.75 -11.92 15.92
N MET A 274 13.06 -10.76 16.52
CA MET A 274 14.43 -10.36 16.81
C MET A 274 15.06 -11.17 17.93
N LEU A 275 14.32 -11.41 19.02
CA LEU A 275 14.81 -12.23 20.13
C LEU A 275 15.02 -13.68 19.68
N SER A 276 14.15 -14.22 18.83
CA SER A 276 14.31 -15.55 18.22
C SER A 276 15.54 -15.66 17.32
N SER A 277 15.99 -14.54 16.76
CA SER A 277 17.22 -14.46 15.97
C SER A 277 18.50 -14.26 16.82
N GLY A 278 18.36 -14.20 18.17
CA GLY A 278 19.49 -13.96 19.06
C GLY A 278 19.92 -12.50 19.16
N ILE A 279 19.07 -11.56 18.69
CA ILE A 279 19.35 -10.13 18.85
C ILE A 279 19.18 -9.75 20.33
N GLU A 280 20.13 -9.01 20.87
CA GLU A 280 20.10 -8.48 22.23
C GLU A 280 18.84 -7.67 22.50
N PHE A 281 18.24 -7.80 23.68
CA PHE A 281 16.95 -7.22 24.06
C PHE A 281 16.86 -5.71 23.76
N ILE A 282 17.87 -4.93 24.14
CA ILE A 282 17.87 -3.47 23.95
C ILE A 282 17.90 -3.09 22.46
N LYS A 283 18.63 -3.84 21.64
CA LYS A 283 18.66 -3.63 20.18
C LYS A 283 17.32 -4.03 19.56
N ALA A 284 16.76 -5.17 19.96
CA ALA A 284 15.45 -5.64 19.54
C ALA A 284 14.37 -4.59 19.90
N LEU A 285 14.39 -4.06 21.12
CA LEU A 285 13.47 -3.03 21.59
C LEU A 285 13.53 -1.77 20.73
N ARG A 286 14.72 -1.24 20.44
CA ARG A 286 14.91 -0.06 19.61
C ARG A 286 14.31 -0.25 18.21
N PHE A 287 14.68 -1.34 17.53
CA PHE A 287 14.16 -1.62 16.19
C PHE A 287 12.66 -1.85 16.18
N SER A 288 12.11 -2.51 17.20
CA SER A 288 10.66 -2.75 17.28
C SER A 288 9.87 -1.46 17.51
N ILE A 289 10.39 -0.53 18.29
CA ILE A 289 9.80 0.81 18.49
C ILE A 289 9.82 1.61 17.17
N ASP A 290 10.88 1.49 16.36
CA ASP A 290 10.96 2.19 15.07
C ASP A 290 9.94 1.70 14.04
N LEU A 291 9.38 0.51 14.22
CA LEU A 291 8.31 -0.04 13.37
C LEU A 291 6.91 0.44 13.78
N ILE A 292 6.75 1.03 14.96
CA ILE A 292 5.49 1.60 15.43
C ILE A 292 5.14 2.82 14.56
N GLN A 293 3.97 2.78 13.92
CA GLN A 293 3.52 3.83 13.02
C GLN A 293 2.79 4.97 13.75
N ASN A 294 2.12 4.66 14.85
CA ASN A 294 1.42 5.67 15.63
C ASN A 294 2.39 6.43 16.54
N VAL A 295 2.49 7.74 16.33
CA VAL A 295 3.43 8.62 17.04
C VAL A 295 3.20 8.61 18.55
N LYS A 296 1.94 8.60 19.02
CA LYS A 296 1.64 8.58 20.46
C LYS A 296 2.03 7.27 21.12
N VAL A 297 1.77 6.14 20.45
CA VAL A 297 2.20 4.82 20.94
C VAL A 297 3.72 4.71 20.95
N LYS A 298 4.39 5.19 19.89
CA LYS A 298 5.84 5.24 19.83
C LYS A 298 6.42 6.06 20.99
N GLN A 299 5.94 7.30 21.18
CA GLN A 299 6.39 8.19 22.23
C GLN A 299 6.13 7.65 23.65
N SER A 300 5.09 6.84 23.85
CA SER A 300 4.84 6.24 25.17
C SER A 300 5.83 5.11 25.51
N ILE A 301 6.36 4.38 24.51
CA ILE A 301 7.26 3.24 24.75
C ILE A 301 8.74 3.66 24.62
N GLU A 302 9.09 4.64 23.80
CA GLU A 302 10.47 5.04 23.50
C GLU A 302 11.32 5.37 24.76
N PRO A 303 10.80 6.03 25.80
CA PRO A 303 11.55 6.30 27.03
C PRO A 303 12.03 5.04 27.76
N SER A 304 11.35 3.89 27.56
CA SER A 304 11.72 2.61 28.16
C SER A 304 13.14 2.17 27.78
N ILE A 305 13.62 2.52 26.59
CA ILE A 305 15.00 2.18 26.15
C ILE A 305 16.05 2.74 27.13
N LYS A 306 15.87 4.01 27.54
CA LYS A 306 16.81 4.67 28.44
C LYS A 306 16.78 4.03 29.83
N LEU A 307 15.58 3.84 30.39
CA LEU A 307 15.40 3.30 31.74
C LEU A 307 15.94 1.87 31.85
N ILE A 308 15.71 1.03 30.84
CA ILE A 308 16.24 -0.35 30.82
C ILE A 308 17.77 -0.34 30.67
N LYS A 309 18.36 0.56 29.90
CA LYS A 309 19.81 0.73 29.81
C LYS A 309 20.45 1.16 31.14
N GLU A 310 19.72 1.93 31.95
CA GLU A 310 20.13 2.32 33.29
C GLU A 310 20.02 1.17 34.33
N GLY A 311 19.57 -0.03 33.88
CA GLY A 311 19.50 -1.23 34.71
C GLY A 311 18.18 -1.40 35.49
N ARG A 312 17.14 -0.61 35.17
CA ARG A 312 15.81 -0.83 35.77
C ARG A 312 15.18 -2.12 35.25
N PRO A 313 14.43 -2.83 36.10
CA PRO A 313 13.70 -4.02 35.69
C PRO A 313 12.74 -3.74 34.54
N ILE A 314 12.76 -4.62 33.52
CA ILE A 314 11.98 -4.45 32.28
C ILE A 314 10.49 -4.39 32.59
N GLY A 315 10.00 -5.30 33.44
CA GLY A 315 8.59 -5.36 33.84
C GLY A 315 8.13 -4.10 34.55
N GLU A 316 8.96 -3.53 35.44
CA GLU A 316 8.68 -2.27 36.13
C GLU A 316 8.60 -1.09 35.14
N VAL A 317 9.55 -1.01 34.21
CA VAL A 317 9.57 0.06 33.20
C VAL A 317 8.32 -0.02 32.32
N PHE A 318 7.94 -1.20 31.84
CA PHE A 318 6.77 -1.34 31.00
C PHE A 318 5.44 -1.14 31.76
N SER A 319 5.39 -1.34 33.08
CA SER A 319 4.19 -1.05 33.87
C SER A 319 3.89 0.46 33.97
N GLN A 320 4.88 1.33 33.73
CA GLN A 320 4.74 2.78 33.71
C GLN A 320 4.33 3.36 32.34
N VAL A 321 4.25 2.51 31.30
CA VAL A 321 3.87 2.95 29.96
C VAL A 321 2.36 3.12 29.86
N GLU A 322 1.88 4.35 29.73
CA GLU A 322 0.46 4.74 29.77
C GLU A 322 -0.43 3.95 28.78
N LEU A 323 0.07 3.72 27.56
CA LEU A 323 -0.71 3.06 26.50
C LEU A 323 -0.52 1.54 26.45
N LEU A 324 0.27 0.98 27.36
CA LEU A 324 0.46 -0.46 27.46
C LEU A 324 -0.58 -1.06 28.41
N PRO A 325 -1.40 -2.03 27.96
CA PRO A 325 -2.33 -2.71 28.86
C PRO A 325 -1.60 -3.44 29.99
N GLU A 326 -2.18 -3.44 31.19
CA GLU A 326 -1.62 -4.05 32.41
C GLU A 326 -1.22 -5.53 32.20
N ILE A 327 -2.02 -6.27 31.42
CA ILE A 327 -1.70 -7.66 31.07
C ILE A 327 -0.34 -7.79 30.39
N ALA A 328 0.05 -6.83 29.54
CA ALA A 328 1.34 -6.87 28.87
C ALA A 328 2.50 -6.64 29.84
N ALA A 329 2.36 -5.66 30.72
CA ALA A 329 3.38 -5.39 31.74
C ALA A 329 3.57 -6.61 32.68
N ASN A 330 2.46 -7.24 33.10
CA ASN A 330 2.51 -8.44 33.94
C ASN A 330 3.19 -9.61 33.23
N MET A 331 2.85 -9.87 31.96
CA MET A 331 3.49 -10.92 31.16
C MET A 331 4.98 -10.64 30.95
N ILE A 332 5.37 -9.41 30.66
CA ILE A 332 6.78 -9.00 30.52
C ILE A 332 7.54 -9.24 31.84
N THR A 333 6.93 -8.91 32.99
CA THR A 333 7.52 -9.17 34.32
C THR A 333 7.76 -10.66 34.54
N VAL A 334 6.83 -11.52 34.15
CA VAL A 334 7.00 -12.99 34.22
C VAL A 334 8.11 -13.44 33.28
N GLY A 335 8.16 -12.93 32.05
CA GLY A 335 9.21 -13.26 31.10
C GLY A 335 10.61 -12.86 31.55
N GLU A 336 10.73 -11.69 32.19
CA GLU A 336 11.99 -11.20 32.75
C GLU A 336 12.48 -12.13 33.87
N LYS A 337 11.60 -12.49 34.81
CA LYS A 337 11.93 -13.38 35.93
C LYS A 337 12.26 -14.81 35.49
N SER A 338 11.62 -15.31 34.45
CA SER A 338 11.84 -16.66 33.90
C SER A 338 12.97 -16.72 32.87
N GLY A 339 13.51 -15.59 32.42
CA GLY A 339 14.47 -15.52 31.34
C GLY A 339 13.89 -15.85 29.95
N ASN A 340 12.56 -15.93 29.82
CA ASN A 340 11.89 -16.43 28.62
C ASN A 340 11.12 -15.34 27.87
N MET A 341 11.81 -14.22 27.63
CA MET A 341 11.22 -13.04 26.98
C MET A 341 10.68 -13.32 25.58
N LYS A 342 11.32 -14.23 24.85
CA LYS A 342 10.95 -14.56 23.48
C LYS A 342 9.53 -15.13 23.40
N GLU A 343 9.22 -16.12 24.24
CA GLU A 343 7.90 -16.77 24.30
C GLU A 343 6.83 -15.79 24.79
N ILE A 344 7.19 -14.92 25.73
CA ILE A 344 6.27 -13.88 26.22
C ILE A 344 5.89 -12.90 25.09
N PHE A 345 6.84 -12.47 24.26
CA PHE A 345 6.50 -11.60 23.15
C PHE A 345 5.70 -12.30 22.05
N LEU A 346 5.86 -13.61 21.87
CA LEU A 346 5.00 -14.41 20.99
C LEU A 346 3.56 -14.45 21.53
N GLU A 347 3.40 -14.66 22.82
CA GLU A 347 2.09 -14.72 23.45
C GLU A 347 1.41 -13.35 23.47
N LEU A 348 2.15 -12.28 23.74
CA LEU A 348 1.66 -10.90 23.61
C LEU A 348 1.18 -10.59 22.19
N PHE A 349 1.93 -11.06 21.20
CA PHE A 349 1.51 -10.95 19.81
C PHE A 349 0.15 -11.63 19.59
N ASN A 350 0.00 -12.87 20.00
CA ASN A 350 -1.25 -13.63 19.86
C ASN A 350 -2.42 -12.90 20.52
N VAL A 351 -2.23 -12.42 21.76
CA VAL A 351 -3.26 -11.70 22.53
C VAL A 351 -3.69 -10.42 21.81
N PHE A 352 -2.74 -9.60 21.33
CA PHE A 352 -3.06 -8.33 20.69
C PHE A 352 -3.62 -8.51 19.28
N ASP A 353 -3.13 -9.49 18.53
CA ASP A 353 -3.62 -9.83 17.20
C ASP A 353 -5.08 -10.31 17.27
N ASP A 354 -5.39 -11.18 18.19
CA ASP A 354 -6.74 -11.66 18.45
C ASP A 354 -7.69 -10.52 18.87
N ARG A 355 -7.25 -9.63 19.78
CA ARG A 355 -8.04 -8.46 20.18
C ARG A 355 -8.31 -7.53 19.01
N PHE A 356 -7.30 -7.28 18.18
CA PHE A 356 -7.43 -6.47 16.98
C PHE A 356 -8.43 -7.09 16.00
N LYS A 357 -8.29 -8.38 15.66
CA LYS A 357 -9.19 -9.13 14.77
C LYS A 357 -10.64 -9.14 15.27
N ARG A 358 -10.84 -9.35 16.55
CA ARG A 358 -12.18 -9.29 17.18
C ARG A 358 -12.79 -7.88 17.06
N THR A 359 -11.98 -6.83 17.26
CA THR A 359 -12.47 -5.45 17.16
C THR A 359 -12.88 -5.13 15.72
N ILE A 360 -12.08 -5.52 14.72
CA ILE A 360 -12.46 -5.37 13.30
C ILE A 360 -13.76 -6.09 13.00
N LYS A 361 -13.90 -7.36 13.42
CA LYS A 361 -15.14 -8.12 13.21
C LYS A 361 -16.35 -7.40 13.81
N ARG A 362 -16.25 -6.87 15.03
CA ARG A 362 -17.35 -6.10 15.66
C ARG A 362 -17.73 -4.87 14.87
N ILE A 363 -16.75 -4.10 14.38
CA ILE A 363 -17.00 -2.90 13.56
C ILE A 363 -17.74 -3.29 12.28
N VAL A 364 -17.26 -4.33 11.58
CA VAL A 364 -17.85 -4.80 10.32
C VAL A 364 -19.30 -5.25 10.51
N ILE A 365 -19.58 -6.00 11.58
CA ILE A 365 -20.96 -6.46 11.92
C ILE A 365 -21.90 -5.26 12.18
N LEU A 366 -21.40 -4.18 12.79
CA LEU A 366 -22.23 -2.99 13.07
C LEU A 366 -22.48 -2.12 11.83
N VAL A 367 -21.62 -2.19 10.84
CA VAL A 367 -21.76 -1.41 9.59
C VAL A 367 -23.02 -1.83 8.81
N GLU A 368 -23.34 -3.11 8.76
CA GLU A 368 -24.47 -3.64 8.00
C GLU A 368 -25.84 -3.10 8.51
N PRO A 369 -26.21 -3.23 9.80
CA PRO A 369 -27.44 -2.64 10.31
C PRO A 369 -27.50 -1.12 10.14
N LEU A 370 -26.35 -0.44 10.28
CA LEU A 370 -26.28 1.00 10.10
C LEU A 370 -26.62 1.40 8.66
N ILE A 371 -26.05 0.71 7.67
CA ILE A 371 -26.33 0.99 6.25
C ILE A 371 -27.80 0.70 5.94
N ILE A 372 -28.34 -0.43 6.40
CA ILE A 372 -29.75 -0.80 6.17
C ILE A 372 -30.69 0.26 6.80
N THR A 373 -30.40 0.69 8.02
CA THR A 373 -31.21 1.71 8.72
C THR A 373 -31.15 3.05 7.99
N VAL A 374 -29.97 3.51 7.60
CA VAL A 374 -29.80 4.76 6.85
C VAL A 374 -30.51 4.68 5.50
N MET A 375 -30.33 3.58 4.76
CA MET A 375 -30.99 3.37 3.47
C MET A 375 -32.53 3.33 3.64
N GLY A 376 -33.02 2.61 4.63
CA GLY A 376 -34.45 2.55 4.95
C GLY A 376 -35.02 3.94 5.29
N ALA A 377 -34.29 4.73 6.08
CA ALA A 377 -34.69 6.10 6.41
C ALA A 377 -34.74 7.01 5.17
N VAL A 378 -33.76 6.91 4.27
CA VAL A 378 -33.73 7.68 3.02
C VAL A 378 -34.90 7.29 2.11
N VAL A 379 -35.13 5.99 1.92
CA VAL A 379 -36.27 5.52 1.10
C VAL A 379 -37.59 5.94 1.70
N ALA A 380 -37.77 5.82 3.01
CA ALA A 380 -38.96 6.28 3.71
C ALA A 380 -39.16 7.80 3.52
N PHE A 381 -38.14 8.60 3.65
CA PHE A 381 -38.16 10.03 3.39
C PHE A 381 -38.62 10.36 1.96
N ILE A 382 -38.10 9.64 0.95
CA ILE A 382 -38.50 9.81 -0.46
C ILE A 382 -39.98 9.49 -0.64
N VAL A 383 -40.43 8.33 -0.12
CA VAL A 383 -41.86 7.89 -0.25
C VAL A 383 -42.81 8.88 0.45
N ILE A 384 -42.48 9.29 1.67
CA ILE A 384 -43.29 10.28 2.40
C ILE A 384 -43.34 11.60 1.64
N SER A 385 -42.20 12.08 1.10
CA SER A 385 -42.16 13.31 0.30
C SER A 385 -43.02 13.21 -0.96
N MET A 386 -43.04 12.07 -1.62
CA MET A 386 -43.88 11.82 -2.79
C MET A 386 -45.38 11.84 -2.41
N ILE A 387 -45.77 11.17 -1.32
CA ILE A 387 -47.16 11.17 -0.83
C ILE A 387 -47.63 12.59 -0.48
N LEU A 388 -46.79 13.34 0.26
CA LEU A 388 -47.09 14.72 0.61
C LEU A 388 -47.27 15.62 -0.62
N THR A 389 -46.47 15.39 -1.68
CA THR A 389 -46.61 16.10 -2.95
C THR A 389 -47.95 15.82 -3.59
N VAL A 390 -48.36 14.55 -3.69
CA VAL A 390 -49.68 14.17 -4.26
C VAL A 390 -50.84 14.80 -3.47
N MET A 391 -50.75 14.75 -2.13
CA MET A 391 -51.78 15.33 -1.25
C MET A 391 -51.88 16.85 -1.37
N SER A 392 -50.74 17.56 -1.50
CA SER A 392 -50.71 19.01 -1.63
C SER A 392 -51.33 19.48 -2.96
N VAL A 393 -51.10 18.73 -4.03
CA VAL A 393 -51.67 19.01 -5.36
C VAL A 393 -53.15 18.66 -5.42
N GLY A 394 -53.57 17.57 -4.75
CA GLY A 394 -54.97 17.17 -4.68
C GLY A 394 -55.87 18.15 -3.89
N ASN A 395 -55.32 18.97 -3.01
CA ASN A 395 -56.04 19.99 -2.24
C ASN A 395 -56.19 21.35 -2.98
N ILE A 396 -55.62 21.51 -4.16
CA ILE A 396 -55.85 22.67 -5.01
C ILE A 396 -57.22 22.46 -5.70
N LYS A 397 -58.28 22.99 -5.09
CA LYS A 397 -59.59 23.08 -5.75
C LYS A 397 -59.43 23.92 -7.03
N PHE A 398 -59.95 23.37 -8.15
CA PHE A 398 -60.15 24.06 -9.43
C PHE A 398 -61.04 25.27 -9.27
#